data_8fb074a6e58bd525b090d6a61c1d5b84
#
_entry.id   8fb074a6e58bd525b090d6a61c1d5b84
#
_cell.length_a   1.000
_cell.length_b   1.000
_cell.length_c   1.000
_cell.angle_alpha   90.00
_cell.angle_beta   90.00
_cell.angle_gamma   90.00
#
_symmetry.space_group_name_H-M   'P 1'
#
loop_
_entity.id
_entity.type
_entity.pdbx_description
1 polymer ?
#
loop_
_entity_poly.entity_id
_entity_poly.type
_entity_poly.pdbx_seq_one_letter_code
_entity_poly.pdbx_strand_id
1 'polypeptide(L)'
;MEYNFKMVHTGKDLAISTTVLFAGIGLLFLNKGLGICIGICGLLMFVFYKGGYRLDGRGIMLTRQSEDICKDCRTSLMDFLEGRISSPTIRQGHEGGTIRIDVYFNKAERVAYVQLYDFCNYLYEPVTGIIELDGARAETLISMI
;
A
#
# COMPACT_ATOMS: atom_id res chain seq x y z
N MET A 1 0.45 -13.77 16.11
CA MET A 1 1.19 -14.00 14.84
C MET A 1 1.78 -12.67 14.42
N GLU A 2 3.07 -12.66 14.12
CA GLU A 2 3.73 -11.45 13.59
C GLU A 2 3.61 -11.50 12.06
N TYR A 3 2.88 -10.54 11.50
CA TYR A 3 2.72 -10.42 10.04
C TYR A 3 3.91 -9.65 9.49
N ASN A 4 4.69 -10.26 8.62
CA ASN A 4 5.84 -9.64 7.98
C ASN A 4 5.55 -9.42 6.49
N PHE A 5 5.45 -8.15 6.09
CA PHE A 5 5.19 -7.75 4.70
C PHE A 5 6.50 -7.41 4.00
N LYS A 6 6.83 -8.14 2.95
CA LYS A 6 8.00 -7.89 2.10
C LYS A 6 7.59 -7.17 0.84
N MET A 7 8.29 -6.09 0.51
CA MET A 7 8.13 -5.40 -0.77
C MET A 7 8.62 -6.29 -1.91
N VAL A 8 7.80 -6.44 -2.95
CA VAL A 8 8.08 -7.24 -4.15
C VAL A 8 7.73 -6.46 -5.42
N HIS A 9 8.39 -6.80 -6.52
CA HIS A 9 8.04 -6.23 -7.81
C HIS A 9 6.69 -6.78 -8.30
N THR A 10 5.85 -5.88 -8.77
CA THR A 10 4.65 -6.25 -9.53
C THR A 10 4.97 -6.38 -11.02
N GLY A 11 4.09 -7.04 -11.78
CA GLY A 11 4.23 -7.07 -13.25
C GLY A 11 4.25 -5.67 -13.87
N LYS A 12 3.51 -4.72 -13.29
CA LYS A 12 3.52 -3.31 -13.71
C LYS A 12 4.87 -2.63 -13.47
N ASP A 13 5.48 -2.86 -12.29
CA ASP A 13 6.77 -2.29 -11.94
C ASP A 13 7.86 -2.77 -12.90
N LEU A 14 7.86 -4.07 -13.21
CA LEU A 14 8.78 -4.67 -14.17
C LEU A 14 8.57 -4.10 -15.58
N ALA A 15 7.32 -3.96 -16.03
CA ALA A 15 7.00 -3.40 -17.33
C ALA A 15 7.47 -1.94 -17.46
N ILE A 16 7.21 -1.11 -16.44
CA ILE A 16 7.63 0.30 -16.42
C ILE A 16 9.16 0.39 -16.43
N SER A 17 9.85 -0.33 -15.56
CA SER A 17 11.31 -0.31 -15.47
C SER A 17 11.96 -0.77 -16.76
N THR A 18 11.44 -1.82 -17.38
CA THR A 18 11.90 -2.34 -18.66
C THR A 18 11.68 -1.32 -19.79
N THR A 19 10.52 -0.67 -19.82
CA THR A 19 10.23 0.38 -20.82
C THR A 19 11.20 1.56 -20.71
N VAL A 20 11.46 2.04 -19.50
CA VAL A 20 12.42 3.13 -19.27
C VAL A 20 13.83 2.72 -19.68
N LEU A 21 14.24 1.48 -19.35
CA LEU A 21 15.55 0.96 -19.76
C LEU A 21 15.71 0.91 -21.30
N PHE A 22 14.73 0.37 -22.01
CA PHE A 22 14.76 0.31 -23.47
C PHE A 22 14.69 1.70 -24.12
N ALA A 23 13.94 2.64 -23.55
CA ALA A 23 13.92 4.02 -23.99
C ALA A 23 15.31 4.66 -23.84
N GLY A 24 16.02 4.40 -22.74
CA GLY A 24 17.41 4.84 -22.56
C GLY A 24 18.34 4.28 -23.62
N ILE A 25 18.24 2.98 -23.92
CA ILE A 25 19.04 2.33 -24.98
C ILE A 25 18.75 2.96 -26.36
N GLY A 26 17.47 3.19 -26.70
CA GLY A 26 17.08 3.83 -27.93
C GLY A 26 17.65 5.27 -28.08
N LEU A 27 17.62 6.03 -26.97
CA LEU A 27 18.13 7.39 -26.95
C LEU A 27 19.66 7.48 -27.06
N LEU A 28 20.42 6.41 -26.80
CA LEU A 28 21.87 6.38 -27.03
C LEU A 28 22.24 6.70 -28.48
N PHE A 29 21.39 6.36 -29.44
CA PHE A 29 21.60 6.63 -30.87
C PHE A 29 21.36 8.11 -31.23
N LEU A 30 20.57 8.84 -30.44
CA LEU A 30 20.25 10.25 -30.67
C LEU A 30 21.15 11.17 -29.82
N ASN A 31 21.29 10.87 -28.56
CA ASN A 31 22.08 11.63 -27.59
C ASN A 31 22.66 10.69 -26.53
N LYS A 32 23.97 10.44 -26.61
CA LYS A 32 24.65 9.49 -25.71
C LYS A 32 24.50 9.84 -24.22
N GLY A 33 24.63 11.11 -23.85
CA GLY A 33 24.52 11.55 -22.45
C GLY A 33 23.13 11.30 -21.90
N LEU A 34 22.11 11.70 -22.63
CA LEU A 34 20.71 11.54 -22.22
C LEU A 34 20.29 10.05 -22.17
N GLY A 35 20.74 9.26 -23.16
CA GLY A 35 20.50 7.82 -23.20
C GLY A 35 21.11 7.09 -21.99
N ILE A 36 22.35 7.44 -21.60
CA ILE A 36 23.01 6.89 -20.41
C ILE A 36 22.23 7.24 -19.14
N CYS A 37 21.83 8.50 -18.96
CA CYS A 37 21.07 8.92 -17.78
C CYS A 37 19.75 8.16 -17.65
N ILE A 38 18.96 8.07 -18.72
CA ILE A 38 17.67 7.36 -18.70
C ILE A 38 17.86 5.86 -18.53
N GLY A 39 18.89 5.27 -19.15
CA GLY A 39 19.22 3.85 -18.98
C GLY A 39 19.59 3.53 -17.52
N ILE A 40 20.38 4.37 -16.86
CA ILE A 40 20.71 4.21 -15.45
C ILE A 40 19.45 4.34 -14.59
N CYS A 41 18.56 5.30 -14.86
CA CYS A 41 17.28 5.44 -14.16
C CYS A 41 16.43 4.15 -14.30
N GLY A 42 16.35 3.59 -15.49
CA GLY A 42 15.64 2.33 -15.73
C GLY A 42 16.21 1.16 -14.90
N LEU A 43 17.55 1.07 -14.84
CA LEU A 43 18.25 0.08 -14.01
C LEU A 43 17.96 0.26 -12.51
N LEU A 44 18.03 1.49 -12.01
CA LEU A 44 17.72 1.80 -10.61
C LEU A 44 16.25 1.49 -10.28
N MET A 45 15.33 1.80 -11.19
CA MET A 45 13.91 1.43 -11.01
C MET A 45 13.75 -0.09 -10.96
N PHE A 46 14.48 -0.84 -11.78
CA PHE A 46 14.43 -2.30 -11.77
C PHE A 46 14.89 -2.91 -10.43
N VAL A 47 15.77 -2.24 -9.70
CA VAL A 47 16.26 -2.72 -8.39
C VAL A 47 15.38 -2.23 -7.24
N PHE A 48 15.00 -0.95 -7.25
CA PHE A 48 14.42 -0.26 -6.10
C PHE A 48 12.91 -0.03 -6.19
N TYR A 49 12.34 0.04 -7.39
CA TYR A 49 10.91 0.32 -7.57
C TYR A 49 10.07 -0.94 -7.37
N LYS A 50 9.51 -1.08 -6.18
CA LYS A 50 8.67 -2.22 -5.75
C LYS A 50 7.34 -1.70 -5.25
N GLY A 51 6.26 -1.90 -6.01
CA GLY A 51 4.91 -1.43 -5.68
C GLY A 51 4.02 -2.50 -5.05
N GLY A 52 4.46 -3.75 -4.98
CA GLY A 52 3.71 -4.85 -4.37
C GLY A 52 4.23 -5.23 -3.00
N TYR A 53 3.36 -5.87 -2.24
CA TYR A 53 3.68 -6.46 -0.94
C TYR A 53 3.34 -7.95 -0.95
N ARG A 54 4.12 -8.76 -0.25
CA ARG A 54 3.84 -10.18 -0.04
C ARG A 54 3.95 -10.49 1.43
N LEU A 55 2.95 -11.18 1.95
CA LEU A 55 2.98 -11.69 3.31
C LEU A 55 3.85 -12.95 3.36
N ASP A 56 4.80 -13.00 4.30
CA ASP A 56 5.60 -14.21 4.52
C ASP A 56 4.69 -15.39 4.87
N GLY A 57 4.89 -16.51 4.17
CA GLY A 57 4.12 -17.74 4.34
C GLY A 57 2.83 -17.86 3.52
N ARG A 58 2.30 -16.76 2.99
CA ARG A 58 1.16 -16.78 2.05
C ARG A 58 1.64 -16.19 0.72
N GLY A 59 1.70 -16.94 -0.35
CA GLY A 59 2.17 -16.49 -1.67
C GLY A 59 1.33 -15.39 -2.34
N ILE A 60 0.44 -14.71 -1.59
CA ILE A 60 -0.53 -13.74 -2.09
C ILE A 60 0.13 -12.38 -2.27
N MET A 61 -0.07 -11.77 -3.44
CA MET A 61 0.34 -10.40 -3.71
C MET A 61 -0.67 -9.42 -3.16
N LEU A 62 -0.20 -8.44 -2.40
CA LEU A 62 -1.01 -7.43 -1.75
C LEU A 62 -0.67 -6.04 -2.32
N THR A 63 -1.66 -5.19 -2.40
CA THR A 63 -1.51 -3.75 -2.65
C THR A 63 -1.65 -3.01 -1.33
N ARG A 64 -0.80 -2.01 -1.07
CA ARG A 64 -0.92 -1.15 0.11
C ARG A 64 -1.62 0.14 -0.26
N GLN A 65 -2.54 0.55 0.58
CA GLN A 65 -3.17 1.87 0.57
C GLN A 65 -3.14 2.44 1.98
N SER A 66 -2.80 3.72 2.09
CA SER A 66 -2.75 4.44 3.36
C SER A 66 -3.64 5.66 3.25
N GLU A 67 -4.56 5.83 4.20
CA GLU A 67 -5.49 6.95 4.24
C GLU A 67 -5.46 7.62 5.61
N ASP A 68 -5.54 8.95 5.60
CA ASP A 68 -5.69 9.74 6.82
C ASP A 68 -7.17 10.02 7.06
N ILE A 69 -7.70 9.55 8.18
CA ILE A 69 -9.11 9.54 8.54
C ILE A 69 -9.34 10.45 9.75
N CYS A 70 -10.50 11.10 9.82
CA CYS A 70 -10.90 11.89 10.98
C CYS A 70 -10.86 11.04 12.26
N LYS A 71 -10.32 11.61 13.35
CA LYS A 71 -10.21 10.94 14.64
C LYS A 71 -11.56 10.49 15.22
N ASP A 72 -12.62 11.22 14.91
CA ASP A 72 -14.00 10.87 15.31
C ASP A 72 -14.50 9.54 14.74
N CYS A 73 -13.94 9.11 13.59
CA CYS A 73 -14.30 7.85 12.96
C CYS A 73 -13.63 6.63 13.62
N ARG A 74 -12.71 6.84 14.56
CA ARG A 74 -11.92 5.78 15.21
C ARG A 74 -12.80 4.70 15.84
N THR A 75 -13.81 5.10 16.61
CA THR A 75 -14.69 4.15 17.30
C THR A 75 -15.46 3.29 16.31
N SER A 76 -16.07 3.93 15.29
CA SER A 76 -16.79 3.21 14.25
C SER A 76 -15.90 2.24 13.48
N LEU A 77 -14.68 2.67 13.17
CA LEU A 77 -13.71 1.81 12.49
C LEU A 77 -13.26 0.64 13.36
N MET A 78 -13.00 0.86 14.64
CA MET A 78 -12.66 -0.21 15.59
C MET A 78 -13.80 -1.22 15.73
N ASP A 79 -15.05 -0.76 15.87
CA ASP A 79 -16.22 -1.65 15.96
C ASP A 79 -16.39 -2.49 14.69
N PHE A 80 -16.07 -1.92 13.52
CA PHE A 80 -16.06 -2.66 12.27
C PHE A 80 -14.93 -3.71 12.23
N LEU A 81 -13.71 -3.33 12.61
CA LEU A 81 -12.56 -4.23 12.63
C LEU A 81 -12.75 -5.39 13.62
N GLU A 82 -13.44 -5.17 14.72
CA GLU A 82 -13.81 -6.19 15.70
C GLU A 82 -15.08 -6.99 15.31
N GLY A 83 -15.76 -6.63 14.21
CA GLY A 83 -16.94 -7.32 13.70
C GLY A 83 -18.24 -6.97 14.41
N ARG A 84 -18.30 -5.88 15.17
CA ARG A 84 -19.51 -5.43 15.87
C ARG A 84 -20.51 -4.76 14.93
N ILE A 85 -20.00 -4.11 13.87
CA ILE A 85 -20.82 -3.48 12.84
C ILE A 85 -20.39 -3.96 11.44
N SER A 86 -21.30 -3.90 10.48
CA SER A 86 -21.10 -4.39 9.11
C SER A 86 -20.48 -3.35 8.17
N SER A 87 -20.56 -2.06 8.51
CA SER A 87 -20.03 -0.97 7.68
C SER A 87 -19.52 0.16 8.56
N PRO A 88 -18.26 0.61 8.42
CA PRO A 88 -17.72 1.71 9.19
C PRO A 88 -18.12 3.04 8.59
N THR A 89 -18.12 4.10 9.41
CA THR A 89 -18.16 5.47 8.93
C THR A 89 -16.74 5.96 8.71
N ILE A 90 -16.37 6.26 7.47
CA ILE A 90 -15.05 6.79 7.11
C ILE A 90 -15.21 8.19 6.55
N ARG A 91 -14.51 9.17 7.11
CA ARG A 91 -14.39 10.53 6.58
C ARG A 91 -12.94 10.89 6.49
N GLN A 92 -12.53 11.47 5.37
CA GLN A 92 -11.15 11.95 5.19
C GLN A 92 -10.82 13.00 6.24
N GLY A 93 -9.65 12.89 6.82
CA GLY A 93 -9.17 13.81 7.83
C GLY A 93 -8.48 15.02 7.19
N HIS A 94 -8.61 16.17 7.84
CA HIS A 94 -7.82 17.36 7.57
C HIS A 94 -6.82 17.56 8.71
N GLU A 95 -5.72 18.27 8.45
CA GLU A 95 -4.57 18.44 9.34
C GLU A 95 -4.94 18.65 10.84
N GLY A 96 -4.27 17.90 11.69
CA GLY A 96 -4.26 18.12 13.15
C GLY A 96 -5.15 17.23 14.00
N GLY A 97 -5.94 16.34 13.43
CA GLY A 97 -6.85 15.45 14.19
C GLY A 97 -7.13 14.14 13.45
N THR A 98 -6.10 13.55 12.86
CA THR A 98 -6.23 12.36 12.02
C THR A 98 -5.63 11.12 12.67
N ILE A 99 -6.19 9.98 12.31
CA ILE A 99 -5.58 8.66 12.46
C ILE A 99 -5.26 8.16 11.07
N ARG A 100 -4.18 7.42 10.91
CA ARG A 100 -3.83 6.75 9.66
C ARG A 100 -4.29 5.31 9.70
N ILE A 101 -4.93 4.88 8.61
CA ILE A 101 -5.21 3.48 8.34
C ILE A 101 -4.29 2.99 7.23
N ASP A 102 -3.54 1.93 7.50
CA ASP A 102 -2.77 1.20 6.49
C ASP A 102 -3.51 -0.09 6.16
N VAL A 103 -3.82 -0.29 4.90
CA VAL A 103 -4.53 -1.48 4.41
C VAL A 103 -3.69 -2.16 3.34
N TYR A 104 -3.34 -3.41 3.59
CA TYR A 104 -2.72 -4.31 2.61
C TYR A 104 -3.77 -5.28 2.12
N PHE A 105 -4.15 -5.23 0.85
CA PHE A 105 -5.29 -6.00 0.35
C PHE A 105 -5.03 -6.69 -0.99
N ASN A 106 -5.82 -7.74 -1.22
CA ASN A 106 -5.97 -8.38 -2.52
C ASN A 106 -7.46 -8.50 -2.85
N LYS A 107 -7.91 -7.80 -3.90
CA LYS A 107 -9.32 -7.81 -4.31
C LYS A 107 -9.79 -9.18 -4.82
N ALA A 108 -8.92 -9.92 -5.50
CA ALA A 108 -9.27 -11.23 -6.06
C ALA A 108 -9.46 -12.29 -4.95
N GLU A 109 -8.61 -12.25 -3.93
CA GLU A 109 -8.67 -13.16 -2.79
C GLU A 109 -9.63 -12.69 -1.68
N ARG A 110 -10.20 -11.49 -1.83
CA ARG A 110 -11.10 -10.85 -0.84
C ARG A 110 -10.50 -10.82 0.57
N VAL A 111 -9.24 -10.47 0.65
CA VAL A 111 -8.51 -10.40 1.92
C VAL A 111 -7.91 -9.03 2.11
N ALA A 112 -7.94 -8.53 3.34
CA ALA A 112 -7.29 -7.28 3.73
C ALA A 112 -6.65 -7.42 5.11
N TYR A 113 -5.48 -6.83 5.28
CA TYR A 113 -4.74 -6.71 6.53
C TYR A 113 -4.68 -5.24 6.90
N VAL A 114 -5.22 -4.90 8.05
CA VAL A 114 -5.46 -3.52 8.46
C VAL A 114 -4.68 -3.20 9.72
N GLN A 115 -4.04 -2.04 9.74
CA GLN A 115 -3.40 -1.51 10.93
C GLN A 115 -3.73 -0.03 11.08
N LEU A 116 -4.05 0.39 12.29
CA LEU A 116 -4.34 1.78 12.63
C LEU A 116 -3.14 2.41 13.34
N TYR A 117 -2.89 3.68 13.02
CA TYR A 117 -1.84 4.49 13.62
C TYR A 117 -2.43 5.80 14.15
N ASP A 118 -1.99 6.21 15.32
CA ASP A 118 -2.25 7.56 15.84
C ASP A 118 -1.03 8.45 15.61
N PHE A 119 -1.24 9.73 15.41
CA PHE A 119 -0.16 10.69 15.24
C PHE A 119 0.21 11.27 16.59
N CYS A 120 1.33 10.83 17.15
CA CYS A 120 1.88 11.25 18.42
C CYS A 120 3.33 11.72 18.26
N ASN A 121 3.68 12.87 18.85
CA ASN A 121 5.07 13.37 18.86
C ASN A 121 5.75 13.41 17.46
N TYR A 122 5.03 13.86 16.43
CA TYR A 122 5.48 13.91 15.05
C TYR A 122 5.76 12.54 14.39
N LEU A 123 5.32 11.46 15.02
CA LEU A 123 5.45 10.09 14.50
C LEU A 123 4.09 9.38 14.50
N TYR A 124 3.92 8.46 13.55
CA TYR A 124 2.79 7.55 13.53
C TYR A 124 3.10 6.32 14.38
N GLU A 125 2.38 6.16 15.48
CA GLU A 125 2.50 5.01 16.37
C GLU A 125 1.35 4.03 16.13
N PRO A 126 1.61 2.72 16.03
CA PRO A 126 0.55 1.73 15.84
C PRO A 126 -0.36 1.66 17.08
N VAL A 127 -1.66 1.84 16.85
CA VAL A 127 -2.69 1.76 17.90
C VAL A 127 -3.26 0.35 18.01
N THR A 128 -3.24 -0.39 16.88
CA THR A 128 -3.70 -1.77 16.81
C THR A 128 -2.60 -2.68 16.31
N GLY A 129 -2.69 -3.98 16.65
CA GLY A 129 -2.01 -5.00 15.86
C GLY A 129 -2.59 -5.04 14.43
N ILE A 130 -1.98 -5.87 13.57
CA ILE A 130 -2.52 -6.11 12.24
C ILE A 130 -3.74 -7.01 12.38
N ILE A 131 -4.88 -6.56 11.85
CA ILE A 131 -6.16 -7.26 11.86
C ILE A 131 -6.42 -7.81 10.45
N GLU A 132 -6.64 -9.11 10.35
CA GLU A 132 -7.02 -9.76 9.09
C GLU A 132 -8.53 -9.68 8.90
N LEU A 133 -8.95 -9.20 7.73
CA LEU A 133 -10.34 -9.20 7.27
C LEU A 133 -10.45 -10.09 6.04
N ASP A 134 -11.53 -10.83 5.94
CA ASP A 134 -11.83 -11.70 4.80
C ASP A 134 -13.26 -11.49 4.28
N GLY A 135 -13.53 -12.01 3.09
CA GLY A 135 -14.83 -12.02 2.46
C GLY A 135 -15.47 -10.63 2.35
N ALA A 136 -16.74 -10.53 2.75
CA ALA A 136 -17.54 -9.32 2.62
C ALA A 136 -17.00 -8.12 3.42
N ARG A 137 -16.34 -8.36 4.55
CA ARG A 137 -15.74 -7.30 5.37
C ARG A 137 -14.53 -6.68 4.67
N ALA A 138 -13.69 -7.49 4.07
CA ALA A 138 -12.57 -7.01 3.28
C ALA A 138 -13.06 -6.19 2.08
N GLU A 139 -14.08 -6.67 1.34
CA GLU A 139 -14.67 -5.95 0.22
C GLU A 139 -15.27 -4.61 0.64
N THR A 140 -16.01 -4.58 1.75
CA THR A 140 -16.60 -3.33 2.28
C THR A 140 -15.51 -2.31 2.55
N LEU A 141 -14.45 -2.67 3.25
CA LEU A 141 -13.36 -1.74 3.55
C LEU A 141 -12.65 -1.27 2.28
N ILE A 142 -12.30 -2.19 1.38
CA ILE A 142 -11.59 -1.88 0.11
C ILE A 142 -12.41 -0.96 -0.80
N SER A 143 -13.74 -0.99 -0.71
CA SER A 143 -14.60 -0.10 -1.49
C SER A 143 -14.71 1.31 -0.92
N MET A 144 -14.30 1.51 0.34
CA MET A 144 -14.43 2.79 1.05
C MET A 144 -13.13 3.61 1.07
N ILE A 145 -12.00 2.94 0.83
CA ILE A 145 -10.66 3.53 0.72
C ILE A 145 -10.22 3.50 -0.76
#